data_44b0e57829c4550b312d3908a8e13cf0
#
_entry.id   44b0e57829c4550b312d3908a8e13cf0
#
_cell.length_a   1.000
_cell.length_b   1.000
_cell.length_c   1.000
_cell.angle_alpha   90.00
_cell.angle_beta   90.00
_cell.angle_gamma   90.00
#
_symmetry.space_group_name_H-M   'P 1'
#
loop_
_entity.id
_entity.type
_entity.pdbx_description
1 polymer ?
#
loop_
_entity_poly.entity_id
_entity_poly.type
_entity_poly.pdbx_seq_one_letter_code
_entity_poly.pdbx_strand_id
1 'polypeptide(L)'
;MSVDIPALTANLQAQAASSANETDLRVRIEPLIDTARIGLGVATDPEREKTLDARNSVVTLRGRADTMYGGLVIEYEPPGTLSTAGGLAHAARQAREYMLLSASVSRPHELDALRRHAGIVFDGRQIGFLRATGPSVPGPLLGQLERMIPLEGPYPLSTGSVSQLLLYLRALGRKRLDGRSLADTFGPEAGSSPLARDFVAHLLSRITDSAAPPKAQLLYAEWMRSFGAVY
;
A
#
# COMPACT_ATOMS: atom_id res chain seq x y z
N MET A 1 15.42 -11.26 -1.86
CA MET A 1 15.65 -11.44 -0.40
C MET A 1 14.31 -11.62 0.26
N SER A 2 14.17 -12.53 1.22
CA SER A 2 12.97 -12.71 2.02
C SER A 2 13.14 -11.97 3.34
N VAL A 3 12.09 -11.30 3.81
CA VAL A 3 12.07 -10.65 5.13
C VAL A 3 11.80 -11.73 6.18
N ASP A 4 12.65 -11.81 7.21
CA ASP A 4 12.40 -12.66 8.37
C ASP A 4 11.36 -12.00 9.28
N ILE A 5 10.11 -12.44 9.16
CA ILE A 5 8.95 -11.83 9.85
C ILE A 5 9.05 -12.04 11.37
N PRO A 6 9.37 -13.23 11.90
CA PRO A 6 9.61 -13.42 13.33
C PRO A 6 10.66 -12.48 13.91
N ALA A 7 11.82 -12.37 13.28
CA ALA A 7 12.90 -11.46 13.72
C ALA A 7 12.48 -10.00 13.66
N LEU A 8 11.82 -9.59 12.57
CA LEU A 8 11.27 -8.23 12.45
C LEU A 8 10.24 -7.93 13.54
N THR A 9 9.34 -8.87 13.82
CA THR A 9 8.32 -8.71 14.86
C THR A 9 8.96 -8.52 16.24
N ALA A 10 9.93 -9.36 16.60
CA ALA A 10 10.65 -9.24 17.86
C ALA A 10 11.37 -7.90 18.00
N ASN A 11 12.01 -7.42 16.91
CA ASN A 11 12.68 -6.12 16.89
C ASN A 11 11.69 -4.96 17.04
N LEU A 12 10.56 -4.99 16.33
CA LEU A 12 9.51 -3.99 16.45
C LEU A 12 8.96 -3.93 17.88
N GLN A 13 8.68 -5.07 18.50
CA GLN A 13 8.22 -5.16 19.90
C GLN A 13 9.24 -4.60 20.87
N ALA A 14 10.53 -4.95 20.72
CA ALA A 14 11.61 -4.49 21.60
C ALA A 14 11.77 -2.95 21.50
N GLN A 15 11.78 -2.39 20.30
CA GLN A 15 11.89 -0.95 20.09
C GLN A 15 10.65 -0.20 20.62
N ALA A 16 9.47 -0.74 20.38
CA ALA A 16 8.22 -0.15 20.87
C ALA A 16 8.15 -0.16 22.41
N ALA A 17 8.60 -1.24 23.06
CA ALA A 17 8.63 -1.33 24.53
C ALA A 17 9.56 -0.30 25.18
N SER A 18 10.60 0.16 24.48
CA SER A 18 11.54 1.18 24.94
C SER A 18 11.15 2.61 24.59
N SER A 19 10.04 2.81 23.86
CA SER A 19 9.60 4.11 23.38
C SER A 19 8.75 4.83 24.44
N ALA A 20 9.09 6.08 24.72
CA ALA A 20 8.42 6.88 25.75
C ALA A 20 7.22 7.68 25.20
N ASN A 21 7.23 8.03 23.93
CA ASN A 21 6.22 8.85 23.26
C ASN A 21 6.16 8.52 21.77
N GLU A 22 5.24 9.16 21.05
CA GLU A 22 5.02 8.99 19.62
C GLU A 22 6.28 9.26 18.78
N THR A 23 6.95 10.37 19.01
CA THR A 23 8.15 10.74 18.25
C THR A 23 9.28 9.72 18.45
N ASP A 24 9.50 9.29 19.70
CA ASP A 24 10.49 8.26 20.02
C ASP A 24 10.12 6.92 19.38
N LEU A 25 8.84 6.54 19.43
CA LEU A 25 8.31 5.35 18.76
C LEU A 25 8.58 5.41 17.26
N ARG A 26 8.22 6.48 16.60
CA ARG A 26 8.41 6.68 15.16
C ARG A 26 9.90 6.55 14.79
N VAL A 27 10.77 7.28 15.46
CA VAL A 27 12.22 7.28 15.18
C VAL A 27 12.84 5.90 15.30
N ARG A 28 12.35 5.07 16.24
CA ARG A 28 12.86 3.72 16.45
C ARG A 28 12.27 2.67 15.48
N ILE A 29 11.01 2.84 15.11
CA ILE A 29 10.27 1.86 14.30
C ILE A 29 10.50 2.06 12.80
N GLU A 30 10.52 3.30 12.31
CA GLU A 30 10.69 3.58 10.88
C GLU A 30 11.91 2.92 10.22
N PRO A 31 13.10 2.91 10.83
CA PRO A 31 14.26 2.24 10.24
C PRO A 31 14.06 0.73 10.04
N LEU A 32 13.28 0.08 10.92
CA LEU A 32 12.96 -1.35 10.80
C LEU A 32 11.99 -1.60 9.65
N ILE A 33 10.95 -0.76 9.53
CA ILE A 33 10.00 -0.81 8.42
C ILE A 33 10.71 -0.52 7.10
N ASP A 34 11.61 0.46 7.08
CA ASP A 34 12.36 0.84 5.88
C ASP A 34 13.31 -0.27 5.43
N THR A 35 14.00 -0.93 6.37
CA THR A 35 14.82 -2.12 6.08
C THR A 35 13.97 -3.24 5.49
N ALA A 36 12.80 -3.51 6.07
CA ALA A 36 11.86 -4.50 5.55
C ALA A 36 11.35 -4.13 4.15
N ARG A 37 11.03 -2.86 3.91
CA ARG A 37 10.64 -2.31 2.60
C ARG A 37 11.70 -2.61 1.53
N ILE A 38 12.95 -2.32 1.84
CA ILE A 38 14.08 -2.60 0.94
C ILE A 38 14.18 -4.10 0.66
N GLY A 39 14.07 -4.93 1.71
CA GLY A 39 14.05 -6.39 1.60
C GLY A 39 12.92 -6.94 0.72
N LEU A 40 11.78 -6.26 0.68
CA LEU A 40 10.65 -6.56 -0.19
C LEU A 40 10.80 -6.04 -1.63
N GLY A 41 11.88 -5.30 -1.93
CA GLY A 41 12.08 -4.67 -3.24
C GLY A 41 11.11 -3.52 -3.54
N VAL A 42 10.56 -2.89 -2.50
CA VAL A 42 9.72 -1.69 -2.64
C VAL A 42 10.63 -0.47 -2.76
N ALA A 43 10.64 0.15 -3.92
CA ALA A 43 11.60 1.22 -4.25
C ALA A 43 11.18 2.62 -3.75
N THR A 44 9.95 2.78 -3.25
CA THR A 44 9.45 4.09 -2.80
C THR A 44 10.07 4.46 -1.46
N ASP A 45 10.80 5.55 -1.43
CA ASP A 45 11.29 6.12 -0.19
C ASP A 45 10.13 6.69 0.65
N PRO A 46 10.21 6.59 1.99
CA PRO A 46 9.20 7.17 2.85
C PRO A 46 9.19 8.70 2.76
N GLU A 47 8.00 9.25 2.59
CA GLU A 47 7.77 10.69 2.72
C GLU A 47 7.33 10.94 4.16
N ARG A 48 8.18 11.59 4.96
CA ARG A 48 7.94 11.88 6.38
C ARG A 48 7.31 13.24 6.55
N GLU A 49 6.38 13.34 7.49
CA GLU A 49 5.74 14.60 7.87
C GLU A 49 5.21 15.36 6.64
N LYS A 50 4.67 14.59 5.69
CA LYS A 50 4.20 15.13 4.42
C LYS A 50 2.98 16.01 4.62
N THR A 51 3.12 17.29 4.32
CA THR A 51 1.97 18.18 4.24
C THR A 51 1.15 17.87 3.00
N LEU A 52 -0.11 17.56 3.20
CA LEU A 52 -1.11 17.34 2.16
C LEU A 52 -2.06 18.53 2.14
N ASP A 53 -2.25 19.11 0.98
CA ASP A 53 -3.15 20.24 0.76
C ASP A 53 -4.00 19.92 -0.47
N ALA A 54 -5.28 19.66 -0.25
CA ALA A 54 -6.24 19.42 -1.31
C ALA A 54 -7.30 20.52 -1.30
N ARG A 55 -7.39 21.26 -2.40
CA ARG A 55 -8.36 22.32 -2.60
C ARG A 55 -9.36 21.88 -3.64
N ASN A 56 -10.63 21.86 -3.27
CA ASN A 56 -11.72 21.81 -4.23
C ASN A 56 -12.63 23.03 -4.04
N SER A 57 -13.61 23.22 -4.89
CA SER A 57 -14.50 24.41 -4.89
C SER A 57 -15.31 24.59 -3.60
N VAL A 58 -15.34 23.59 -2.72
CA VAL A 58 -16.22 23.56 -1.52
C VAL A 58 -15.43 23.45 -0.22
N VAL A 59 -14.32 22.70 -0.22
CA VAL A 59 -13.56 22.39 1.02
C VAL A 59 -12.07 22.47 0.76
N THR A 60 -11.33 23.13 1.65
CA THR A 60 -9.88 23.06 1.73
C THR A 60 -9.54 22.12 2.87
N LEU A 61 -8.98 20.97 2.56
CA LEU A 61 -8.44 20.02 3.54
C LEU A 61 -6.92 20.16 3.54
N ARG A 62 -6.36 20.30 4.73
CA ARG A 62 -4.93 20.33 4.96
C ARG A 62 -4.59 19.44 6.14
N GLY A 63 -3.62 18.57 5.95
CA GLY A 63 -3.13 17.71 7.02
C GLY A 63 -1.68 17.36 6.81
N ARG A 64 -1.06 16.78 7.84
CA ARG A 64 0.34 16.35 7.82
C ARG A 64 0.38 14.91 8.30
N ALA A 65 0.61 13.98 7.37
CA ALA A 65 0.77 12.57 7.66
C ALA A 65 2.16 12.30 8.24
N ASP A 66 2.26 11.44 9.23
CA ASP A 66 3.54 11.09 9.86
C ASP A 66 4.50 10.45 8.87
N THR A 67 4.05 9.40 8.20
CA THR A 67 4.86 8.69 7.20
C THR A 67 3.98 8.14 6.08
N MET A 68 4.46 8.29 4.85
CA MET A 68 3.80 7.76 3.67
C MET A 68 4.74 6.92 2.82
N TYR A 69 4.27 5.76 2.38
CA TYR A 69 4.91 4.89 1.40
C TYR A 69 4.01 4.75 0.16
N GLY A 70 4.11 5.70 -0.76
CA GLY A 70 3.23 5.74 -1.91
C GLY A 70 1.77 5.95 -1.51
N GLY A 71 0.92 4.94 -1.68
CA GLY A 71 -0.50 4.97 -1.27
C GLY A 71 -0.75 4.51 0.16
N LEU A 72 0.27 4.15 0.92
CA LEU A 72 0.16 3.73 2.32
C LEU A 72 0.49 4.88 3.25
N VAL A 73 -0.45 5.23 4.12
CA VAL A 73 -0.29 6.20 5.21
C VAL A 73 -0.06 5.43 6.50
N ILE A 74 0.92 5.81 7.30
CA ILE A 74 1.13 5.30 8.65
C ILE A 74 1.03 6.46 9.63
N GLU A 75 0.10 6.34 10.57
CA GLU A 75 -0.09 7.25 11.71
C GLU A 75 0.44 6.57 12.96
N TYR A 76 1.37 7.24 13.60
CA TYR A 76 1.92 6.81 14.88
C TYR A 76 1.17 7.48 16.01
N GLU A 77 0.99 6.76 17.11
CA GLU A 77 0.31 7.22 18.30
C GLU A 77 1.17 6.94 19.54
N PRO A 78 1.04 7.71 20.60
CA PRO A 78 1.71 7.41 21.85
C PRO A 78 1.40 5.99 22.33
N PRO A 79 2.38 5.27 22.93
CA PRO A 79 2.19 3.90 23.37
C PRO A 79 0.96 3.70 24.27
N GLY A 80 0.08 2.76 23.87
CA GLY A 80 -1.16 2.44 24.58
C GLY A 80 -2.39 3.25 24.19
N THR A 81 -2.28 4.22 23.28
CA THR A 81 -3.40 5.06 22.81
C THR A 81 -4.49 4.22 22.15
N LEU A 82 -4.12 3.23 21.33
CA LEU A 82 -5.08 2.39 20.61
C LEU A 82 -5.87 1.43 21.52
N SER A 83 -5.46 1.29 22.78
CA SER A 83 -6.20 0.52 23.79
C SER A 83 -7.45 1.24 24.30
N THR A 84 -7.60 2.52 24.01
CA THR A 84 -8.76 3.33 24.41
C THR A 84 -9.67 3.58 23.21
N ALA A 85 -10.98 3.52 23.42
CA ALA A 85 -11.96 3.77 22.35
C ALA A 85 -11.79 5.19 21.74
N GLY A 86 -11.50 6.21 22.57
CA GLY A 86 -11.29 7.57 22.09
C GLY A 86 -10.02 7.73 21.28
N GLY A 87 -8.90 7.17 21.75
CA GLY A 87 -7.62 7.22 21.04
C GLY A 87 -7.70 6.47 19.70
N LEU A 88 -8.27 5.27 19.70
CA LEU A 88 -8.48 4.49 18.48
C LEU A 88 -9.34 5.24 17.46
N ALA A 89 -10.46 5.83 17.90
CA ALA A 89 -11.33 6.60 17.02
C ALA A 89 -10.63 7.84 16.45
N HIS A 90 -9.79 8.50 17.25
CA HIS A 90 -8.98 9.66 16.84
C HIS A 90 -7.98 9.27 15.76
N ALA A 91 -7.13 8.28 16.04
CA ALA A 91 -6.12 7.78 15.10
C ALA A 91 -6.73 7.31 13.77
N ALA A 92 -7.81 6.53 13.84
CA ALA A 92 -8.51 6.04 12.66
C ALA A 92 -9.12 7.18 11.83
N ARG A 93 -9.61 8.25 12.46
CA ARG A 93 -10.12 9.44 11.76
C ARG A 93 -9.00 10.15 11.03
N GLN A 94 -7.86 10.41 11.69
CA GLN A 94 -6.70 11.06 11.07
C GLN A 94 -6.19 10.26 9.87
N ALA A 95 -5.99 8.96 10.03
CA ALA A 95 -5.55 8.10 8.93
C ALA A 95 -6.53 8.14 7.73
N ARG A 96 -7.86 8.16 7.97
CA ARG A 96 -8.88 8.30 6.90
C ARG A 96 -8.76 9.65 6.19
N GLU A 97 -8.60 10.73 6.94
CA GLU A 97 -8.43 12.06 6.39
C GLU A 97 -7.20 12.15 5.48
N TYR A 98 -6.08 11.57 5.92
CA TYR A 98 -4.84 11.55 5.11
C TYR A 98 -4.93 10.62 3.89
N MET A 99 -5.62 9.50 3.99
CA MET A 99 -5.92 8.66 2.82
C MET A 99 -6.71 9.44 1.76
N LEU A 100 -7.74 10.19 2.19
CA LEU A 100 -8.52 11.03 1.28
C LEU A 100 -7.69 12.15 0.67
N LEU A 101 -6.91 12.86 1.48
CA LEU A 101 -6.04 13.92 1.03
C LEU A 101 -5.03 13.39 0.00
N SER A 102 -4.39 12.27 0.29
CA SER A 102 -3.43 11.65 -0.62
C SER A 102 -4.07 11.19 -1.93
N ALA A 103 -5.26 10.60 -1.87
CA ALA A 103 -6.01 10.20 -3.05
C ALA A 103 -6.40 11.41 -3.91
N SER A 104 -6.86 12.50 -3.29
CA SER A 104 -7.27 13.72 -3.96
C SER A 104 -6.11 14.44 -4.65
N VAL A 105 -4.93 14.47 -4.03
CA VAL A 105 -3.72 15.05 -4.62
C VAL A 105 -3.19 14.19 -5.76
N SER A 106 -3.26 12.87 -5.60
CA SER A 106 -2.71 11.94 -6.59
C SER A 106 -3.56 11.89 -7.88
N ARG A 107 -4.89 11.95 -7.74
CA ARG A 107 -5.84 11.86 -8.87
C ARG A 107 -7.15 12.57 -8.54
N PRO A 108 -7.21 13.90 -8.67
CA PRO A 108 -8.33 14.69 -8.17
C PRO A 108 -9.68 14.37 -8.85
N HIS A 109 -9.67 13.69 -9.99
CA HIS A 109 -10.89 13.37 -10.77
C HIS A 109 -11.26 11.87 -10.74
N GLU A 110 -10.47 11.00 -10.07
CA GLU A 110 -10.75 9.58 -10.00
C GLU A 110 -11.26 9.18 -8.62
N LEU A 111 -12.54 8.85 -8.52
CA LEU A 111 -13.16 8.32 -7.30
C LEU A 111 -12.53 6.97 -6.85
N ASP A 112 -11.99 6.20 -7.80
CA ASP A 112 -11.28 4.95 -7.52
C ASP A 112 -9.85 5.15 -6.96
N ALA A 113 -9.36 6.39 -6.92
CA ALA A 113 -8.02 6.66 -6.37
C ALA A 113 -7.92 6.21 -4.91
N LEU A 114 -9.00 6.38 -4.12
CA LEU A 114 -9.03 5.99 -2.72
C LEU A 114 -8.82 4.48 -2.50
N ARG A 115 -9.26 3.63 -3.43
CA ARG A 115 -9.04 2.17 -3.36
C ARG A 115 -7.57 1.76 -3.48
N ARG A 116 -6.73 2.67 -3.98
CA ARG A 116 -5.28 2.49 -4.10
C ARG A 116 -4.52 3.03 -2.90
N HIS A 117 -5.25 3.43 -1.85
CA HIS A 117 -4.70 3.91 -0.60
C HIS A 117 -5.11 3.01 0.55
N ALA A 118 -4.28 2.96 1.55
CA ALA A 118 -4.59 2.34 2.83
C ALA A 118 -3.98 3.16 3.96
N GLY A 119 -4.52 2.98 5.16
CA GLY A 119 -4.01 3.57 6.38
C GLY A 119 -3.59 2.48 7.37
N ILE A 120 -2.60 2.80 8.16
CA ILE A 120 -2.19 2.04 9.33
C ILE A 120 -2.18 3.00 10.50
N VAL A 121 -2.72 2.57 11.64
CA VAL A 121 -2.57 3.23 12.93
C VAL A 121 -1.74 2.33 13.83
N PHE A 122 -0.73 2.89 14.50
CA PHE A 122 0.24 2.10 15.23
C PHE A 122 0.70 2.83 16.51
N ASP A 123 0.58 2.16 17.66
CA ASP A 123 1.02 2.70 18.96
C ASP A 123 2.15 1.88 19.62
N GLY A 124 2.80 1.02 18.85
CA GLY A 124 3.87 0.16 19.34
C GLY A 124 3.40 -1.13 20.03
N ARG A 125 2.17 -1.18 20.53
CA ARG A 125 1.56 -2.38 21.14
C ARG A 125 0.51 -2.99 20.25
N GLN A 126 -0.21 -2.13 19.55
CA GLN A 126 -1.31 -2.51 18.67
C GLN A 126 -1.15 -1.85 17.31
N ILE A 127 -1.76 -2.47 16.31
CA ILE A 127 -1.79 -2.02 14.94
C ILE A 127 -3.20 -2.20 14.38
N GLY A 128 -3.71 -1.16 13.71
CA GLY A 128 -4.99 -1.21 13.01
C GLY A 128 -4.81 -0.89 11.54
N PHE A 129 -5.68 -1.44 10.71
CA PHE A 129 -5.61 -1.34 9.25
C PHE A 129 -6.87 -0.68 8.70
N LEU A 130 -6.71 0.23 7.76
CA LEU A 130 -7.80 0.93 7.09
C LEU A 130 -7.68 0.74 5.58
N ARG A 131 -8.78 0.36 4.95
CA ARG A 131 -8.84 0.22 3.50
C ARG A 131 -10.23 0.56 2.98
N ALA A 132 -10.31 1.25 1.86
CA ALA A 132 -11.58 1.50 1.21
C ALA A 132 -12.18 0.21 0.63
N THR A 133 -13.39 -0.15 1.07
CA THR A 133 -14.09 -1.37 0.66
C THR A 133 -15.42 -1.07 -0.05
N GLY A 134 -15.94 0.15 0.09
CA GLY A 134 -17.23 0.54 -0.46
C GLY A 134 -17.19 0.99 -1.93
N PRO A 135 -18.34 1.11 -2.58
CA PRO A 135 -18.45 1.78 -3.87
C PRO A 135 -18.01 3.24 -3.74
N SER A 136 -17.44 3.79 -4.82
CA SER A 136 -17.13 5.20 -4.89
C SER A 136 -18.44 5.99 -4.80
N VAL A 137 -18.61 6.78 -3.74
CA VAL A 137 -19.74 7.68 -3.59
C VAL A 137 -19.25 9.08 -3.87
N PRO A 138 -19.87 9.83 -4.83
CA PRO A 138 -19.47 11.20 -5.10
C PRO A 138 -19.66 12.07 -3.84
N GLY A 139 -18.59 12.77 -3.40
CA GLY A 139 -18.63 13.72 -2.30
C GLY A 139 -18.98 13.10 -0.95
N PRO A 140 -18.11 12.23 -0.37
CA PRO A 140 -18.42 11.66 0.93
C PRO A 140 -18.46 12.75 2.00
N LEU A 141 -19.58 12.81 2.73
CA LEU A 141 -19.65 13.52 4.00
C LEU A 141 -18.75 12.77 5.00
N LEU A 142 -18.07 13.51 5.88
CA LEU A 142 -17.15 12.93 6.88
C LEU A 142 -17.75 11.73 7.65
N GLY A 143 -19.04 11.75 7.96
CA GLY A 143 -19.73 10.62 8.61
C GLY A 143 -19.94 9.37 7.73
N GLN A 144 -19.68 9.44 6.42
CA GLN A 144 -19.71 8.27 5.54
C GLN A 144 -18.33 7.60 5.43
N LEU A 145 -17.25 8.32 5.78
CA LEU A 145 -15.88 7.80 5.70
C LEU A 145 -15.67 6.55 6.53
N GLU A 146 -16.26 6.47 7.71
CA GLU A 146 -16.14 5.30 8.57
C GLU A 146 -16.72 4.03 7.92
N ARG A 147 -17.81 4.16 7.17
CA ARG A 147 -18.43 3.06 6.43
C ARG A 147 -17.66 2.71 5.16
N MET A 148 -17.07 3.71 4.50
CA MET A 148 -16.30 3.52 3.26
C MET A 148 -14.89 2.99 3.53
N ILE A 149 -14.29 3.38 4.66
CA ILE A 149 -12.95 3.01 5.07
C ILE A 149 -13.05 2.43 6.49
N PRO A 150 -13.55 1.20 6.63
CA PRO A 150 -13.62 0.56 7.93
C PRO A 150 -12.23 0.37 8.52
N LEU A 151 -12.17 0.42 9.86
CA LEU A 151 -11.00 0.03 10.63
C LEU A 151 -11.09 -1.47 10.92
N GLU A 152 -10.03 -2.18 10.60
CA GLU A 152 -9.82 -3.58 10.94
C GLU A 152 -8.81 -3.67 12.09
N GLY A 153 -9.15 -4.35 13.16
CA GLY A 153 -8.37 -4.38 14.41
C GLY A 153 -8.95 -3.41 15.48
N PRO A 154 -8.14 -2.91 16.43
CA PRO A 154 -6.68 -3.06 16.50
C PRO A 154 -6.25 -4.47 16.91
N TYR A 155 -5.18 -4.94 16.34
CA TYR A 155 -4.57 -6.24 16.66
C TYR A 155 -3.31 -6.05 17.51
N PRO A 156 -2.99 -6.98 18.41
CA PRO A 156 -1.67 -7.00 19.04
C PRO A 156 -0.55 -7.06 18.00
N LEU A 157 0.58 -6.40 18.29
CA LEU A 157 1.77 -6.51 17.46
C LEU A 157 2.30 -7.95 17.52
N SER A 158 2.12 -8.69 16.44
CA SER A 158 2.42 -10.11 16.30
C SER A 158 2.94 -10.42 14.89
N THR A 159 3.46 -11.62 14.66
CA THR A 159 3.87 -12.05 13.32
C THR A 159 2.75 -11.95 12.29
N GLY A 160 1.49 -12.20 12.70
CA GLY A 160 0.33 -12.07 11.83
C GLY A 160 0.08 -10.62 11.40
N SER A 161 0.02 -9.69 12.36
CA SER A 161 -0.19 -8.26 12.07
C SER A 161 1.01 -7.64 11.34
N VAL A 162 2.25 -8.06 11.64
CA VAL A 162 3.45 -7.64 10.89
C VAL A 162 3.43 -8.18 9.46
N SER A 163 2.97 -9.42 9.24
CA SER A 163 2.78 -9.95 7.89
C SER A 163 1.79 -9.11 7.09
N GLN A 164 0.70 -8.67 7.71
CA GLN A 164 -0.29 -7.81 7.07
C GLN A 164 0.28 -6.42 6.76
N LEU A 165 1.07 -5.81 7.65
CA LEU A 165 1.82 -4.58 7.39
C LEU A 165 2.70 -4.73 6.15
N LEU A 166 3.47 -5.82 6.05
CA LEU A 166 4.35 -6.09 4.90
C LEU A 166 3.57 -6.29 3.59
N LEU A 167 2.39 -6.92 3.65
CA LEU A 167 1.50 -7.03 2.48
C LEU A 167 1.04 -5.66 2.01
N TYR A 168 0.67 -4.75 2.92
CA TYR A 168 0.28 -3.39 2.59
C TYR A 168 1.44 -2.59 1.99
N LEU A 169 2.64 -2.67 2.58
CA LEU A 169 3.85 -2.06 2.03
C LEU A 169 4.13 -2.55 0.61
N ARG A 170 4.05 -3.85 0.38
CA ARG A 170 4.30 -4.45 -0.94
C ARG A 170 3.23 -4.08 -1.97
N ALA A 171 1.96 -4.05 -1.57
CA ALA A 171 0.84 -3.80 -2.48
C ALA A 171 0.71 -2.31 -2.86
N LEU A 172 1.03 -1.40 -1.93
CA LEU A 172 0.76 0.03 -2.06
C LEU A 172 2.03 0.86 -2.20
N GLY A 173 3.18 0.31 -1.83
CA GLY A 173 4.48 0.88 -2.17
C GLY A 173 4.68 0.84 -3.69
N ARG A 174 5.04 1.98 -4.29
CA ARG A 174 5.32 2.01 -5.73
C ARG A 174 6.58 1.20 -6.01
N LYS A 175 6.44 0.11 -6.73
CA LYS A 175 7.58 -0.65 -7.23
C LYS A 175 8.09 0.05 -8.50
N ARG A 176 9.40 0.27 -8.57
CA ARG A 176 10.01 0.78 -9.80
C ARG A 176 9.82 -0.28 -10.90
N LEU A 177 9.20 0.12 -12.00
CA LEU A 177 9.02 -0.75 -13.16
C LEU A 177 10.26 -0.61 -14.04
N ASP A 178 11.25 -1.43 -13.77
CA ASP A 178 12.45 -1.56 -14.60
C ASP A 178 12.64 -3.02 -15.04
N GLY A 179 13.53 -3.23 -16.01
CA GLY A 179 13.78 -4.57 -16.58
C GLY A 179 14.18 -5.59 -15.51
N ARG A 180 14.93 -5.19 -14.50
CA ARG A 180 15.36 -6.07 -13.42
C ARG A 180 14.16 -6.49 -12.54
N SER A 181 13.33 -5.53 -12.12
CA SER A 181 12.15 -5.84 -11.30
C SER A 181 11.12 -6.70 -12.05
N LEU A 182 11.02 -6.55 -13.37
CA LEU A 182 10.21 -7.41 -14.22
C LEU A 182 10.80 -8.82 -14.30
N ALA A 183 12.11 -8.94 -14.52
CA ALA A 183 12.80 -10.23 -14.55
C ALA A 183 12.71 -10.96 -13.19
N ASP A 184 12.90 -10.25 -12.07
CA ASP A 184 12.77 -10.79 -10.72
C ASP A 184 11.34 -11.24 -10.39
N THR A 185 10.33 -10.61 -11.01
CA THR A 185 8.92 -10.93 -10.77
C THR A 185 8.38 -12.01 -11.71
N PHE A 186 8.75 -11.97 -12.98
CA PHE A 186 8.18 -12.83 -14.04
C PHE A 186 9.22 -13.68 -14.77
N GLY A 187 10.51 -13.53 -14.41
CA GLY A 187 11.59 -14.30 -15.02
C GLY A 187 11.51 -15.80 -14.73
N PRO A 188 12.34 -16.61 -15.40
CA PRO A 188 12.31 -18.08 -15.30
C PRO A 188 12.46 -18.60 -13.87
N GLU A 189 13.25 -17.91 -13.06
CA GLU A 189 13.57 -18.29 -11.66
C GLU A 189 12.61 -17.67 -10.63
N ALA A 190 11.64 -16.85 -11.08
CA ALA A 190 10.68 -16.22 -10.17
C ALA A 190 9.64 -17.23 -9.69
N GLY A 191 9.19 -17.11 -8.44
CA GLY A 191 8.13 -17.96 -7.89
C GLY A 191 6.80 -17.84 -8.64
N SER A 192 6.57 -16.72 -9.34
CA SER A 192 5.40 -16.50 -10.22
C SER A 192 5.59 -17.02 -11.66
N SER A 193 6.76 -17.55 -11.99
CA SER A 193 7.08 -18.04 -13.36
C SER A 193 6.07 -19.07 -13.91
N PRO A 194 5.59 -20.07 -13.16
CA PRO A 194 4.56 -20.98 -13.66
C PRO A 194 3.28 -20.23 -14.04
N LEU A 195 2.79 -19.35 -13.17
CA LEU A 195 1.59 -18.56 -13.44
C LEU A 195 1.76 -17.62 -14.63
N ALA A 196 2.94 -16.99 -14.77
CA ALA A 196 3.26 -16.14 -15.91
C ALA A 196 3.28 -16.93 -17.21
N ARG A 197 3.85 -18.13 -17.22
CA ARG A 197 3.84 -19.04 -18.38
C ARG A 197 2.44 -19.48 -18.78
N ASP A 198 1.63 -19.88 -17.81
CA ASP A 198 0.24 -20.28 -18.04
C ASP A 198 -0.59 -19.13 -18.59
N PHE A 199 -0.41 -17.93 -18.04
CA PHE A 199 -1.07 -16.72 -18.53
C PHE A 199 -0.67 -16.40 -19.98
N VAL A 200 0.63 -16.42 -20.29
CA VAL A 200 1.14 -16.17 -21.66
C VAL A 200 0.63 -17.23 -22.62
N ALA A 201 0.67 -18.51 -22.24
CA ALA A 201 0.17 -19.61 -23.07
C ALA A 201 -1.34 -19.44 -23.34
N HIS A 202 -2.13 -19.10 -22.32
CA HIS A 202 -3.56 -18.84 -22.48
C HIS A 202 -3.80 -17.61 -23.36
N LEU A 203 -3.07 -16.52 -23.16
CA LEU A 203 -3.18 -15.32 -23.98
C LEU A 203 -2.85 -15.63 -25.45
N LEU A 204 -1.76 -16.33 -25.72
CA LEU A 204 -1.35 -16.73 -27.06
C LEU A 204 -2.42 -17.62 -27.73
N SER A 205 -2.93 -18.62 -27.01
CA SER A 205 -4.00 -19.48 -27.55
C SER A 205 -5.24 -18.66 -27.95
N ARG A 206 -5.60 -17.65 -27.16
CA ARG A 206 -6.75 -16.77 -27.43
C ARG A 206 -6.52 -15.81 -28.60
N ILE A 207 -5.29 -15.32 -28.78
CA ILE A 207 -4.94 -14.41 -29.88
C ILE A 207 -4.78 -15.17 -31.22
N THR A 208 -4.27 -16.39 -31.17
CA THR A 208 -4.07 -17.23 -32.36
C THR A 208 -5.33 -18.02 -32.77
N ASP A 209 -6.37 -18.02 -31.91
CA ASP A 209 -7.67 -18.58 -32.27
C ASP A 209 -8.26 -17.84 -33.48
N SER A 210 -8.79 -18.58 -34.43
CA SER A 210 -9.49 -18.03 -35.62
C SER A 210 -10.71 -17.17 -35.25
N ALA A 211 -11.28 -17.36 -34.06
CA ALA A 211 -12.37 -16.58 -33.51
C ALA A 211 -11.90 -15.32 -32.75
N ALA A 212 -10.60 -15.06 -32.62
CA ALA A 212 -10.09 -13.88 -31.92
C ALA A 212 -10.49 -12.60 -32.64
N PRO A 213 -10.79 -11.50 -31.88
CA PRO A 213 -11.11 -10.23 -32.48
C PRO A 213 -10.02 -9.77 -33.45
N PRO A 214 -10.37 -9.30 -34.65
CA PRO A 214 -9.40 -8.89 -35.70
C PRO A 214 -8.37 -7.88 -35.20
N LYS A 215 -8.78 -6.97 -34.28
CA LYS A 215 -7.88 -5.97 -33.67
C LYS A 215 -6.79 -6.63 -32.81
N ALA A 216 -7.10 -7.69 -32.06
CA ALA A 216 -6.13 -8.41 -31.23
C ALA A 216 -5.08 -9.13 -32.09
N GLN A 217 -5.53 -9.77 -33.18
CA GLN A 217 -4.66 -10.42 -34.13
C GLN A 217 -3.73 -9.42 -34.84
N LEU A 218 -4.27 -8.29 -35.26
CA LEU A 218 -3.49 -7.21 -35.89
C LEU A 218 -2.40 -6.67 -34.94
N LEU A 219 -2.75 -6.35 -33.71
CA LEU A 219 -1.81 -5.83 -32.71
C LEU A 219 -0.71 -6.85 -32.38
N TYR A 220 -1.06 -8.14 -32.31
CA TYR A 220 -0.08 -9.19 -32.10
C TYR A 220 0.86 -9.34 -33.31
N ALA A 221 0.34 -9.30 -34.52
CA ALA A 221 1.15 -9.35 -35.76
C ALA A 221 2.09 -8.13 -35.86
N GLU A 222 1.64 -6.95 -35.50
CA GLU A 222 2.48 -5.75 -35.44
C GLU A 222 3.58 -5.85 -34.37
N TRP A 223 3.24 -6.36 -33.18
CA TRP A 223 4.20 -6.60 -32.13
C TRP A 223 5.27 -7.61 -32.56
N MET A 224 4.86 -8.75 -33.12
CA MET A 224 5.78 -9.78 -33.66
C MET A 224 6.70 -9.23 -34.75
N ARG A 225 6.17 -8.38 -35.62
CA ARG A 225 6.98 -7.74 -36.68
C ARG A 225 8.02 -6.77 -36.10
N SER A 226 7.66 -6.06 -35.04
CA SER A 226 8.51 -5.02 -34.44
C SER A 226 9.55 -5.59 -33.49
N PHE A 227 9.21 -6.62 -32.74
CA PHE A 227 10.00 -7.13 -31.63
C PHE A 227 10.32 -8.64 -31.72
N GLY A 228 9.62 -9.39 -32.53
CA GLY A 228 9.79 -10.87 -32.62
C GLY A 228 11.15 -11.32 -33.15
N ALA A 229 11.93 -10.43 -33.75
CA ALA A 229 13.29 -10.74 -34.19
C ALA A 229 14.33 -10.57 -33.05
N VAL A 230 13.92 -10.06 -31.89
CA VAL A 230 14.80 -9.78 -30.73
C VAL A 230 14.69 -10.88 -29.67
N TYR A 231 13.68 -11.74 -29.76
CA TYR A 231 13.39 -12.85 -28.87
C TYR A 231 13.20 -14.15 -29.66
#